data_de176888f7a1a175e78e840f9528956c
#
_entry.id   de176888f7a1a175e78e840f9528956c
#
_cell.length_a   1.000
_cell.length_b   1.000
_cell.length_c   1.000
_cell.angle_alpha   90.00
_cell.angle_beta   90.00
_cell.angle_gamma   90.00
#
_symmetry.space_group_name_H-M   'P 1'
#
loop_
_entity.id
_entity.type
_entity.pdbx_description
1 polymer ?
#
loop_
_entity_poly.entity_id
_entity_poly.type
_entity_poly.pdbx_seq_one_letter_code
_entity_poly.pdbx_strand_id
1 'polypeptide(L)'
;MAEIIELEDQIEKVILVGVSEQDGDDAEDSVAELAELVRTAGAVVVGTLIQKRELMHPGTYVGTGKVAEIAAMIAERGATGIVCDDELSPAQLKNLEQMLDTKVMDRTLIILDIFAARATTSEGKIQV
;
A
#
# COMPACT_ATOMS: atom_id res chain seq x y z
N MET A 1 27.55 11.82 -1.53
CA MET A 1 27.33 10.68 -0.60
C MET A 1 26.02 10.80 0.16
N ALA A 2 25.82 11.90 0.88
CA ALA A 2 24.57 12.11 1.62
C ALA A 2 23.34 12.14 0.71
N GLU A 3 23.47 12.74 -0.46
CA GLU A 3 22.36 12.80 -1.42
C GLU A 3 21.95 11.42 -1.92
N ILE A 4 22.90 10.53 -2.14
CA ILE A 4 22.60 9.16 -2.57
C ILE A 4 21.88 8.40 -1.48
N ILE A 5 22.28 8.57 -0.23
CA ILE A 5 21.64 7.93 0.92
C ILE A 5 20.21 8.44 1.07
N GLU A 6 19.99 9.74 0.91
CA GLU A 6 18.65 10.33 0.98
C GLU A 6 17.74 9.80 -0.11
N LEU A 7 18.25 9.63 -1.33
CA LEU A 7 17.46 9.08 -2.43
C LEU A 7 17.07 7.64 -2.17
N GLU A 8 17.96 6.83 -1.61
CA GLU A 8 17.64 5.45 -1.24
C GLU A 8 16.61 5.40 -0.14
N ASP A 9 16.70 6.30 0.85
CA ASP A 9 15.73 6.37 1.94
C ASP A 9 14.37 6.83 1.47
N GLN A 10 14.28 7.53 0.34
CA GLN A 10 13.02 7.97 -0.22
C GLN A 10 12.29 6.90 -1.03
N ILE A 11 12.96 5.80 -1.35
CA ILE A 11 12.31 4.71 -2.07
C ILE A 11 11.32 4.00 -1.13
N GLU A 12 10.06 4.05 -1.51
CA GLU A 12 9.01 3.38 -0.74
C GLU A 12 9.09 1.88 -0.95
N LYS A 13 9.08 1.14 0.15
CA LYS A 13 9.05 -0.32 0.15
C LYS A 13 7.74 -0.73 0.81
N VAL A 14 6.85 -1.32 0.05
CA VAL A 14 5.50 -1.55 0.54
C VAL A 14 5.12 -3.01 0.57
N ILE A 15 4.20 -3.33 1.49
CA ILE A 15 3.54 -4.61 1.57
C ILE A 15 2.13 -4.42 1.04
N LEU A 16 1.73 -5.29 0.12
CA LEU A 16 0.37 -5.27 -0.42
C LEU A 16 -0.54 -6.10 0.47
N VAL A 17 -1.71 -5.58 0.76
CA VAL A 17 -2.68 -6.25 1.63
C VAL A 17 -4.02 -6.33 0.89
N GLY A 18 -4.55 -7.54 0.80
CA GLY A 18 -5.85 -7.77 0.16
C GLY A 18 -6.75 -8.64 1.01
N VAL A 19 -8.03 -8.68 0.66
CA VAL A 19 -9.02 -9.52 1.31
C VAL A 19 -9.76 -10.33 0.26
N SER A 20 -9.77 -11.64 0.46
CA SER A 20 -10.58 -12.58 -0.30
C SER A 20 -11.69 -13.07 0.62
N GLU A 21 -12.91 -12.60 0.41
CA GLU A 21 -14.03 -12.94 1.30
C GLU A 21 -14.58 -14.33 1.02
N GLN A 22 -14.43 -14.82 -0.19
CA GLN A 22 -14.90 -16.14 -0.57
C GLN A 22 -14.05 -16.73 -1.69
N ASP A 23 -14.08 -18.06 -1.81
CA ASP A 23 -13.37 -18.74 -2.88
C ASP A 23 -13.94 -18.31 -4.24
N GLY A 24 -13.06 -18.13 -5.20
CA GLY A 24 -13.44 -17.75 -6.56
C GLY A 24 -13.58 -16.26 -6.79
N ASP A 25 -13.39 -15.41 -5.76
CA ASP A 25 -13.28 -13.99 -6.02
C ASP A 25 -11.89 -13.71 -6.61
N ASP A 26 -11.72 -12.56 -7.23
CA ASP A 26 -10.52 -12.26 -7.99
C ASP A 26 -9.44 -11.55 -7.13
N ALA A 27 -9.39 -11.82 -5.82
CA ALA A 27 -8.49 -11.10 -4.91
C ALA A 27 -7.02 -11.23 -5.31
N GLU A 28 -6.56 -12.42 -5.70
CA GLU A 28 -5.17 -12.60 -6.10
C GLU A 28 -4.83 -11.82 -7.37
N ASP A 29 -5.72 -11.85 -8.36
CA ASP A 29 -5.55 -11.10 -9.59
C ASP A 29 -5.61 -9.59 -9.32
N SER A 30 -6.50 -9.17 -8.44
CA SER A 30 -6.63 -7.77 -8.05
C SER A 30 -5.36 -7.26 -7.38
N VAL A 31 -4.79 -8.04 -6.46
CA VAL A 31 -3.53 -7.67 -5.79
C VAL A 31 -2.37 -7.66 -6.78
N ALA A 32 -2.34 -8.58 -7.75
CA ALA A 32 -1.32 -8.57 -8.79
C ALA A 32 -1.40 -7.29 -9.63
N GLU A 33 -2.61 -6.85 -9.94
CA GLU A 33 -2.85 -5.58 -10.64
C GLU A 33 -2.40 -4.39 -9.79
N LEU A 34 -2.69 -4.43 -8.49
CA LEU A 34 -2.23 -3.41 -7.55
C LEU A 34 -0.70 -3.32 -7.53
N ALA A 35 -0.01 -4.46 -7.62
CA ALA A 35 1.45 -4.48 -7.68
C ALA A 35 1.97 -3.68 -8.87
N GLU A 36 1.31 -3.78 -10.02
CA GLU A 36 1.69 -3.00 -11.19
C GLU A 36 1.47 -1.50 -10.98
N LEU A 37 0.36 -1.13 -10.34
CA LEU A 37 0.07 0.27 -10.02
C LEU A 37 1.14 0.83 -9.07
N VAL A 38 1.51 0.06 -8.08
CA VAL A 38 2.53 0.45 -7.10
C VAL A 38 3.88 0.66 -7.77
N ARG A 39 4.28 -0.23 -8.67
CA ARG A 39 5.52 -0.09 -9.42
C ARG A 39 5.49 1.15 -10.31
N THR A 40 4.36 1.42 -10.94
CA THR A 40 4.17 2.63 -11.76
C THR A 40 4.33 3.88 -10.91
N ALA A 41 3.90 3.84 -9.65
CA ALA A 41 4.07 4.96 -8.71
C ALA A 41 5.52 5.10 -8.21
N GLY A 42 6.39 4.16 -8.54
CA GLY A 42 7.81 4.23 -8.17
C GLY A 42 8.17 3.52 -6.87
N ALA A 43 7.24 2.75 -6.31
CA ALA A 43 7.52 1.99 -5.09
C ALA A 43 7.92 0.55 -5.42
N VAL A 44 8.53 -0.10 -4.43
CA VAL A 44 8.97 -1.49 -4.53
C VAL A 44 8.07 -2.36 -3.64
N VAL A 45 7.58 -3.46 -4.18
CA VAL A 45 6.77 -4.41 -3.42
C VAL A 45 7.70 -5.39 -2.72
N VAL A 46 7.69 -5.40 -1.39
CA VAL A 46 8.55 -6.30 -0.61
C VAL A 46 7.77 -7.45 0.05
N GLY A 47 6.46 -7.47 -0.09
CA GLY A 47 5.66 -8.57 0.42
C GLY A 47 4.19 -8.41 0.08
N THR A 48 3.45 -9.48 0.25
CA THR A 48 2.01 -9.52 -0.03
C THR A 48 1.34 -10.39 1.03
N LEU A 49 0.20 -9.93 1.53
CA LEU A 49 -0.62 -10.69 2.45
C LEU A 49 -2.08 -10.58 2.03
N ILE A 50 -2.74 -11.72 1.86
CA ILE A 50 -4.16 -11.76 1.53
C ILE A 50 -4.89 -12.51 2.65
N GLN A 51 -5.84 -11.84 3.31
CA GLN A 51 -6.73 -12.48 4.27
C GLN A 51 -7.76 -13.27 3.49
N LYS A 52 -7.84 -14.56 3.75
CA LYS A 52 -8.74 -15.45 2.99
C LYS A 52 -9.93 -15.90 3.81
N ARG A 53 -11.10 -15.96 3.14
CA ARG A 53 -12.35 -16.50 3.69
C ARG A 53 -12.83 -15.78 4.95
N GLU A 54 -12.55 -14.50 5.03
CA GLU A 54 -13.05 -13.65 6.11
C GLU A 54 -13.53 -12.34 5.53
N LEU A 55 -14.57 -11.77 6.11
CA LEU A 55 -15.10 -10.48 5.69
C LEU A 55 -14.11 -9.37 6.07
N MET A 56 -14.18 -8.27 5.35
CA MET A 56 -13.43 -7.08 5.70
C MET A 56 -13.82 -6.59 7.08
N HIS A 57 -12.82 -6.28 7.90
CA HIS A 57 -13.06 -5.77 9.24
C HIS A 57 -13.41 -4.28 9.16
N PRO A 58 -14.53 -3.85 9.75
CA PRO A 58 -14.95 -2.45 9.63
C PRO A 58 -13.99 -1.43 10.22
N GLY A 59 -13.22 -1.82 11.23
CA GLY A 59 -12.29 -0.90 11.87
C GLY A 59 -10.87 -0.93 11.33
N THR A 60 -10.41 -2.09 10.85
CA THR A 60 -9.01 -2.30 10.49
C THR A 60 -8.81 -2.98 9.14
N TYR A 61 -9.86 -3.17 8.36
CA TYR A 61 -9.83 -3.82 7.05
C TYR A 61 -9.54 -5.32 7.14
N VAL A 62 -8.54 -5.73 7.90
CA VAL A 62 -8.22 -7.13 8.17
C VAL A 62 -8.32 -7.38 9.68
N GLY A 63 -8.46 -8.65 10.07
CA GLY A 63 -8.54 -9.01 11.48
C GLY A 63 -7.26 -8.67 12.25
N THR A 64 -7.37 -8.58 13.57
CA THR A 64 -6.25 -8.17 14.41
C THR A 64 -5.06 -9.13 14.33
N GLY A 65 -5.32 -10.42 14.13
CA GLY A 65 -4.24 -11.38 13.90
C GLY A 65 -3.45 -11.09 12.63
N LYS A 66 -4.14 -10.67 11.57
CA LYS A 66 -3.48 -10.28 10.32
C LYS A 66 -2.73 -8.97 10.46
N VAL A 67 -3.25 -8.03 11.25
CA VAL A 67 -2.54 -6.79 11.55
C VAL A 67 -1.19 -7.12 12.22
N ALA A 68 -1.18 -8.06 13.15
CA ALA A 68 0.06 -8.51 13.80
C ALA A 68 1.03 -9.13 12.80
N GLU A 69 0.53 -9.94 11.86
CA GLU A 69 1.37 -10.51 10.80
C GLU A 69 1.97 -9.43 9.91
N ILE A 70 1.18 -8.42 9.56
CA ILE A 70 1.66 -7.29 8.76
C ILE A 70 2.76 -6.54 9.51
N ALA A 71 2.57 -6.29 10.80
CA ALA A 71 3.58 -5.62 11.62
C ALA A 71 4.90 -6.39 11.62
N ALA A 72 4.84 -7.72 11.74
CA ALA A 72 6.02 -8.57 11.68
C ALA A 72 6.70 -8.49 10.31
N MET A 73 5.93 -8.49 9.23
CA MET A 73 6.46 -8.38 7.88
C MET A 73 7.14 -7.02 7.66
N ILE A 74 6.56 -5.94 8.18
CA ILE A 74 7.14 -4.60 8.08
C ILE A 74 8.54 -4.61 8.73
N ALA A 75 8.62 -5.12 9.94
CA ALA A 75 9.89 -5.17 10.68
C ALA A 75 10.91 -6.06 9.97
N GLU A 76 10.49 -7.24 9.51
CA GLU A 76 11.37 -8.21 8.87
C GLU A 76 11.89 -7.74 7.52
N ARG A 77 11.06 -7.08 6.74
CA ARG A 77 11.39 -6.73 5.35
C ARG A 77 11.78 -5.27 5.16
N GLY A 78 11.78 -4.49 6.23
CA GLY A 78 12.14 -3.08 6.15
C GLY A 78 11.15 -2.27 5.34
N ALA A 79 9.87 -2.61 5.41
CA ALA A 79 8.84 -1.89 4.67
C ALA A 79 8.64 -0.49 5.26
N THR A 80 8.35 0.47 4.39
CA THR A 80 8.07 1.85 4.76
C THR A 80 6.58 2.15 4.80
N GLY A 81 5.77 1.23 4.32
CA GLY A 81 4.32 1.39 4.32
C GLY A 81 3.60 0.16 3.82
N ILE A 82 2.28 0.23 3.82
CA ILE A 82 1.45 -0.81 3.23
C ILE A 82 0.46 -0.18 2.24
N VAL A 83 0.00 -0.97 1.29
CA VAL A 83 -1.02 -0.55 0.34
C VAL A 83 -2.12 -1.61 0.34
N CYS A 84 -3.33 -1.18 0.68
CA CYS A 84 -4.50 -2.05 0.71
C CYS A 84 -5.21 -2.04 -0.63
N ASP A 85 -5.69 -3.21 -1.06
CA ASP A 85 -6.26 -3.38 -2.40
C ASP A 85 -7.65 -2.75 -2.57
N ASP A 86 -8.34 -2.50 -1.48
CA ASP A 86 -9.68 -1.90 -1.51
C ASP A 86 -9.63 -0.46 -1.01
N GLU A 87 -10.63 0.33 -1.36
CA GLU A 87 -10.75 1.67 -0.83
C GLU A 87 -11.11 1.61 0.66
N LEU A 88 -10.31 2.25 1.49
CA LEU A 88 -10.52 2.25 2.93
C LEU A 88 -11.23 3.51 3.40
N SER A 89 -12.03 3.37 4.45
CA SER A 89 -12.61 4.53 5.11
C SER A 89 -11.52 5.31 5.85
N PRO A 90 -11.75 6.61 6.14
CA PRO A 90 -10.80 7.36 6.95
C PRO A 90 -10.48 6.71 8.29
N ALA A 91 -11.48 6.08 8.92
CA ALA A 91 -11.29 5.38 10.18
C ALA A 91 -10.37 4.16 10.02
N GLN A 92 -10.56 3.37 8.97
CA GLN A 92 -9.69 2.22 8.70
C GLN A 92 -8.26 2.66 8.45
N LEU A 93 -8.05 3.69 7.63
CA LEU A 93 -6.72 4.23 7.37
C LEU A 93 -6.03 4.68 8.65
N LYS A 94 -6.74 5.47 9.46
CA LYS A 94 -6.20 6.00 10.71
C LYS A 94 -5.87 4.90 11.71
N ASN A 95 -6.77 3.95 11.87
CA ASN A 95 -6.57 2.84 12.82
C ASN A 95 -5.36 2.00 12.42
N LEU A 96 -5.22 1.66 11.14
CA LEU A 96 -4.07 0.90 10.66
C LEU A 96 -2.77 1.67 10.84
N GLU A 97 -2.76 2.97 10.54
CA GLU A 97 -1.57 3.80 10.73
C GLU A 97 -1.13 3.81 12.20
N GLN A 98 -2.08 3.92 13.12
CA GLN A 98 -1.78 3.92 14.55
C GLN A 98 -1.28 2.56 15.02
N MET A 99 -1.90 1.48 14.56
CA MET A 99 -1.53 0.13 14.98
C MET A 99 -0.21 -0.33 14.40
N LEU A 100 0.10 0.08 13.18
CA LEU A 100 1.31 -0.35 12.49
C LEU A 100 2.46 0.66 12.60
N ASP A 101 2.15 1.86 13.03
CA ASP A 101 3.12 2.97 13.10
C ASP A 101 3.85 3.14 11.77
N THR A 102 3.10 3.12 10.68
CA THR A 102 3.67 3.21 9.34
C THR A 102 2.64 3.83 8.40
N LYS A 103 3.10 4.24 7.24
CA LYS A 103 2.25 4.84 6.21
C LYS A 103 1.27 3.78 5.67
N VAL A 104 0.00 4.13 5.58
CA VAL A 104 -1.04 3.26 5.03
C VAL A 104 -1.69 3.96 3.86
N MET A 105 -1.72 3.29 2.74
CA MET A 105 -2.39 3.77 1.53
C MET A 105 -3.36 2.71 1.04
N ASP A 106 -4.27 3.11 0.17
CA ASP A 106 -5.15 2.17 -0.51
C ASP A 106 -5.03 2.36 -2.03
N ARG A 107 -5.76 1.55 -2.78
CA ARG A 107 -5.72 1.58 -4.23
C ARG A 107 -6.03 2.99 -4.77
N THR A 108 -7.03 3.65 -4.21
CA THR A 108 -7.43 4.99 -4.64
C THR A 108 -6.30 6.00 -4.45
N LEU A 109 -5.63 5.97 -3.30
CA LEU A 109 -4.52 6.87 -3.02
C LEU A 109 -3.33 6.65 -3.96
N ILE A 110 -3.04 5.38 -4.29
CA ILE A 110 -1.98 5.07 -5.25
C ILE A 110 -2.30 5.62 -6.63
N ILE A 111 -3.54 5.46 -7.08
CA ILE A 111 -3.98 5.97 -8.38
C ILE A 111 -3.87 7.50 -8.41
N LEU A 112 -4.32 8.16 -7.35
CA LEU A 112 -4.22 9.61 -7.24
C LEU A 112 -2.75 10.08 -7.24
N ASP A 113 -1.89 9.34 -6.59
CA ASP A 113 -0.46 9.64 -6.56
C ASP A 113 0.16 9.59 -7.96
N ILE A 114 -0.21 8.60 -8.76
CA ILE A 114 0.23 8.49 -10.15
C ILE A 114 -0.22 9.69 -10.97
N PHE A 115 -1.50 10.07 -10.85
CA PHE A 115 -2.04 11.22 -11.57
C PHE A 115 -1.39 12.52 -11.12
N ALA A 116 -1.15 12.69 -9.83
CA ALA A 116 -0.50 13.88 -9.29
C ALA A 116 0.91 14.04 -9.85
N ALA A 117 1.66 12.94 -9.93
CA ALA A 117 3.01 12.96 -10.49
C ALA A 117 3.00 13.39 -11.96
N ARG A 118 2.04 12.87 -12.75
CA ARG A 118 1.90 13.25 -14.15
C ARG A 118 1.51 14.72 -14.32
N ALA A 119 0.59 15.19 -13.49
CA ALA A 119 0.17 16.59 -13.54
C ALA A 119 1.32 17.53 -13.21
N THR A 120 2.12 17.20 -12.20
CA THR A 120 3.28 17.99 -11.81
C THR A 120 4.29 18.06 -12.96
N THR A 121 4.54 16.94 -13.62
CA THR A 121 5.45 16.87 -14.76
C THR A 121 4.93 17.75 -15.91
N SER A 122 3.65 17.66 -16.19
CA SER A 122 3.03 18.46 -17.25
C SER A 122 3.13 19.97 -16.96
N GLU A 123 2.84 20.35 -15.73
CA GLU A 123 2.94 21.75 -15.32
C GLU A 123 4.37 22.27 -15.45
N GLY A 124 5.34 21.47 -15.07
CA GLY A 124 6.74 21.83 -15.21
C GLY A 124 7.12 22.10 -16.65
N LYS A 125 6.60 21.32 -17.58
CA LYS A 125 6.85 21.52 -19.01
C LYS A 125 6.20 22.79 -19.54
N ILE A 126 5.01 23.09 -19.08
CA ILE A 126 4.27 24.29 -19.54
C ILE A 126 4.96 25.56 -19.05
N GLN A 127 5.46 25.55 -17.85
CA GLN A 127 6.09 26.70 -17.25
C GLN A 127 7.45 27.06 -17.83
N VAL A 128 8.06 26.11 -18.47
CA VAL A 128 9.36 26.32 -19.12
C VAL A 128 9.18 26.97 -20.47
#